data_ae27c83907e580aa5c4a43cc47165349
#
_entry.id   ae27c83907e580aa5c4a43cc47165349
#
_cell.length_a   1.000
_cell.length_b   1.000
_cell.length_c   1.000
_cell.angle_alpha   90.00
_cell.angle_beta   90.00
_cell.angle_gamma   90.00
#
_symmetry.space_group_name_H-M   'P 1'
#
loop_
_entity.id
_entity.type
_entity.pdbx_description
1 polymer ?
#
loop_
_entity_poly.entity_id
_entity_poly.type
_entity_poly.pdbx_seq_one_letter_code
_entity_poly.pdbx_strand_id
1 'polypeptide(L)'
;HAQIDPLGFGLESYAEFGQWRGGIDDRGTLPSGAKFRGPAGLKLALIDERLDDLGSQAIRKMLAYALGRQLEFYDEATVKEIAAKLKSTGYRFGDLVLAITESYPFTMKRLPPASPGQSDEE
;
A
#
# COMPACT_ATOMS: atom_id res chain seq x y z
N HIS A 1 -13.14 8.27 19.25
CA HIS A 1 -12.37 7.73 20.39
C HIS A 1 -12.25 6.20 20.34
N ALA A 2 -13.33 5.45 20.06
CA ALA A 2 -13.29 3.98 20.06
C ALA A 2 -12.29 3.33 19.08
N GLN A 3 -11.81 4.06 18.06
CA GLN A 3 -10.83 3.56 17.09
C GLN A 3 -9.38 3.99 17.41
N ILE A 4 -9.20 5.09 18.13
CA ILE A 4 -7.89 5.68 18.42
C ILE A 4 -7.37 5.25 19.80
N ASP A 5 -8.25 5.18 20.80
CA ASP A 5 -7.87 4.86 22.19
C ASP A 5 -7.15 3.50 22.31
N PRO A 6 -7.61 2.40 21.66
CA PRO A 6 -6.92 1.13 21.73
C PRO A 6 -5.49 1.16 21.13
N LEU A 7 -5.24 2.01 20.13
CA LEU A 7 -3.91 2.19 19.57
C LEU A 7 -2.98 2.94 20.53
N GLY A 8 -3.55 3.91 21.28
CA GLY A 8 -2.84 4.67 22.30
C GLY A 8 -2.32 3.79 23.43
N PHE A 9 -3.10 2.80 23.88
CA PHE A 9 -2.68 1.86 24.92
C PHE A 9 -1.41 1.08 24.59
N GLY A 10 -1.21 0.74 23.31
CA GLY A 10 0.02 0.07 22.85
C GLY A 10 1.29 0.92 23.02
N LEU A 11 1.14 2.24 23.18
CA LEU A 11 2.25 3.19 23.34
C LEU A 11 2.36 3.75 24.76
N GLU A 12 1.46 3.40 25.68
CA GLU A 12 1.48 3.88 27.06
C GLU A 12 2.74 3.48 27.87
N SER A 13 3.45 2.45 27.39
CA SER A 13 4.75 2.07 27.95
C SER A 13 5.83 3.13 27.74
N TYR A 14 5.60 4.17 26.95
CA TYR A 14 6.50 5.30 26.79
C TYR A 14 6.05 6.50 27.62
N ALA A 15 7.01 7.14 28.33
CA ALA A 15 6.81 8.40 29.02
C ALA A 15 6.82 9.59 28.04
N GLU A 16 6.52 10.79 28.55
CA GLU A 16 6.50 12.06 27.81
C GLU A 16 7.75 12.32 26.96
N PHE A 17 8.91 11.84 27.41
CA PHE A 17 10.20 11.99 26.73
C PHE A 17 10.68 10.68 26.05
N GLY A 18 9.78 9.74 25.78
CA GLY A 18 10.12 8.47 25.11
C GLY A 18 10.84 7.46 26.02
N GLN A 19 10.91 7.69 27.33
CA GLN A 19 11.47 6.74 28.27
C GLN A 19 10.53 5.55 28.49
N TRP A 20 11.09 4.35 28.55
CA TRP A 20 10.33 3.13 28.79
C TRP A 20 9.85 3.06 30.26
N ARG A 21 8.56 2.84 30.43
CA ARG A 21 7.91 2.55 31.71
C ARG A 21 7.54 1.07 31.75
N GLY A 22 8.11 0.32 32.72
CA GLY A 22 7.72 -1.07 32.96
C GLY A 22 6.44 -1.15 33.80
N GLY A 23 5.66 -2.21 33.61
CA GLY A 23 4.53 -2.57 34.49
C GLY A 23 3.18 -1.94 34.16
N ILE A 24 3.02 -1.28 33.02
CA ILE A 24 1.75 -0.72 32.54
C ILE A 24 1.01 -1.77 31.71
N ASP A 25 -0.32 -1.80 31.77
CA ASP A 25 -1.14 -2.64 30.88
C ASP A 25 -1.21 -2.01 29.50
N ASP A 26 -0.35 -2.48 28.60
CA ASP A 26 -0.18 -2.03 27.23
C ASP A 26 -0.91 -2.93 26.21
N ARG A 27 -1.92 -3.67 26.68
CA ARG A 27 -2.76 -4.52 25.83
C ARG A 27 -3.84 -3.71 25.14
N GLY A 28 -4.04 -3.97 23.87
CA GLY A 28 -5.09 -3.36 23.08
C GLY A 28 -5.71 -4.34 22.08
N THR A 29 -6.80 -3.89 21.47
CA THR A 29 -7.47 -4.63 20.41
C THR A 29 -7.66 -3.69 19.21
N LEU A 30 -7.23 -4.09 18.04
CA LEU A 30 -7.46 -3.33 16.79
C LEU A 30 -8.96 -3.35 16.43
N PRO A 31 -9.43 -2.40 15.61
CA PRO A 31 -10.82 -2.38 15.12
C PRO A 31 -11.23 -3.68 14.39
N SER A 32 -10.27 -4.40 13.82
CA SER A 32 -10.45 -5.73 13.22
C SER A 32 -10.68 -6.86 14.22
N GLY A 33 -10.47 -6.61 15.51
CA GLY A 33 -10.52 -7.62 16.57
C GLY A 33 -9.19 -8.28 16.89
N ALA A 34 -8.11 -7.99 16.16
CA ALA A 34 -6.78 -8.50 16.44
C ALA A 34 -6.25 -7.92 17.77
N LYS A 35 -5.80 -8.79 18.67
CA LYS A 35 -5.25 -8.41 19.97
C LYS A 35 -3.74 -8.22 19.86
N PHE A 36 -3.23 -7.22 20.54
CA PHE A 36 -1.79 -6.95 20.62
C PHE A 36 -1.38 -6.62 22.05
N ARG A 37 -0.08 -6.68 22.31
CA ARG A 37 0.55 -6.27 23.56
C ARG A 37 1.81 -5.50 23.29
N GLY A 38 1.88 -4.28 23.84
CA GLY A 38 3.01 -3.37 23.71
C GLY A 38 3.25 -2.85 22.30
N PRO A 39 4.26 -1.97 22.12
CA PRO A 39 4.55 -1.36 20.82
C PRO A 39 4.98 -2.37 19.75
N ALA A 40 5.74 -3.39 20.13
CA ALA A 40 6.19 -4.43 19.21
C ALA A 40 5.00 -5.29 18.71
N GLY A 41 4.09 -5.68 19.62
CA GLY A 41 2.87 -6.41 19.28
C GLY A 41 1.94 -5.59 18.40
N LEU A 42 1.76 -4.30 18.71
CA LEU A 42 1.00 -3.36 17.88
C LEU A 42 1.58 -3.26 16.47
N LYS A 43 2.90 -3.09 16.35
CA LYS A 43 3.59 -3.02 15.05
C LYS A 43 3.35 -4.28 14.22
N LEU A 44 3.50 -5.46 14.82
CA LEU A 44 3.28 -6.72 14.10
C LEU A 44 1.83 -6.90 13.68
N ALA A 45 0.87 -6.59 14.54
CA ALA A 45 -0.55 -6.67 14.23
C ALA A 45 -0.95 -5.71 13.09
N LEU A 46 -0.41 -4.48 13.08
CA LEU A 46 -0.65 -3.51 12.01
C LEU A 46 -0.02 -3.95 10.69
N ILE A 47 1.18 -4.52 10.72
CA ILE A 47 1.85 -5.02 9.52
C ILE A 47 1.03 -6.17 8.92
N ASP A 48 0.63 -7.13 9.75
CA ASP A 48 -0.12 -8.31 9.28
C ASP A 48 -1.47 -7.91 8.68
N GLU A 49 -2.18 -6.98 9.34
CA GLU A 49 -3.49 -6.52 8.90
C GLU A 49 -3.46 -5.61 7.67
N ARG A 50 -2.42 -4.76 7.56
CA ARG A 50 -2.34 -3.70 6.55
C ARG A 50 -1.33 -3.95 5.45
N LEU A 51 -0.63 -5.08 5.48
CA LEU A 51 0.41 -5.36 4.50
C LEU A 51 -0.12 -5.39 3.06
N ASP A 52 -1.28 -6.00 2.85
CA ASP A 52 -1.91 -6.06 1.53
C ASP A 52 -2.35 -4.66 1.05
N ASP A 53 -2.88 -3.81 1.93
CA ASP A 53 -3.25 -2.43 1.62
C ASP A 53 -2.01 -1.58 1.29
N LEU A 54 -0.97 -1.67 2.11
CA LEU A 54 0.30 -0.99 1.90
C LEU A 54 0.96 -1.43 0.59
N GLY A 55 0.95 -2.73 0.32
CA GLY A 55 1.45 -3.30 -0.93
C GLY A 55 0.69 -2.74 -2.14
N SER A 56 -0.63 -2.72 -2.10
CA SER A 56 -1.47 -2.17 -3.17
C SER A 56 -1.21 -0.68 -3.40
N GLN A 57 -1.07 0.11 -2.33
CA GLN A 57 -0.75 1.54 -2.45
C GLN A 57 0.66 1.79 -3.01
N ALA A 58 1.64 1.00 -2.61
CA ALA A 58 2.99 1.06 -3.15
C ALA A 58 3.00 0.74 -4.66
N ILE A 59 2.27 -0.31 -5.07
CA ILE A 59 2.13 -0.69 -6.48
C ILE A 59 1.53 0.47 -7.28
N ARG A 60 0.41 1.06 -6.81
CA ARG A 60 -0.24 2.19 -7.50
C ARG A 60 0.70 3.37 -7.68
N LYS A 61 1.40 3.76 -6.63
CA LYS A 61 2.34 4.89 -6.69
C LYS A 61 3.51 4.63 -7.63
N MET A 62 4.10 3.45 -7.57
CA MET A 62 5.22 3.10 -8.43
C MET A 62 4.80 2.90 -9.88
N LEU A 63 3.63 2.32 -10.13
CA LEU A 63 3.09 2.18 -11.49
C LEU A 63 2.78 3.56 -12.10
N ALA A 64 2.15 4.46 -11.34
CA ALA A 64 1.89 5.83 -11.78
C ALA A 64 3.19 6.57 -12.10
N TYR A 65 4.21 6.42 -11.26
CA TYR A 65 5.54 6.99 -11.51
C TYR A 65 6.18 6.43 -12.78
N ALA A 66 6.15 5.11 -12.97
CA ALA A 66 6.72 4.43 -14.13
C ALA A 66 6.02 4.82 -15.44
N LEU A 67 4.69 5.02 -15.40
CA LEU A 67 3.90 5.44 -16.55
C LEU A 67 3.96 6.95 -16.82
N GLY A 68 4.43 7.76 -15.86
CA GLY A 68 4.44 9.22 -15.93
C GLY A 68 3.05 9.86 -16.02
N ARG A 69 2.01 9.17 -15.54
CA ARG A 69 0.62 9.64 -15.54
C ARG A 69 -0.15 9.09 -14.33
N GLN A 70 -1.31 9.67 -14.07
CA GLN A 70 -2.25 9.09 -13.08
C GLN A 70 -2.82 7.76 -13.61
N LEU A 71 -3.15 6.87 -12.67
CA LEU A 71 -3.77 5.60 -12.98
C LEU A 71 -5.24 5.81 -13.33
N GLU A 72 -5.67 5.09 -14.36
CA GLU A 72 -7.05 5.05 -14.82
C GLU A 72 -7.73 3.76 -14.33
N PHE A 73 -9.06 3.69 -14.45
CA PHE A 73 -9.83 2.53 -13.99
C PHE A 73 -9.37 1.19 -14.59
N TYR A 74 -8.90 1.22 -15.83
CA TYR A 74 -8.40 0.01 -16.51
C TYR A 74 -7.03 -0.46 -16.00
N ASP A 75 -6.26 0.38 -15.31
CA ASP A 75 -4.99 0.00 -14.68
C ASP A 75 -5.21 -0.82 -13.39
N GLU A 76 -6.41 -0.80 -12.80
CA GLU A 76 -6.73 -1.54 -11.58
C GLU A 76 -6.58 -3.06 -11.75
N ALA A 77 -6.85 -3.59 -12.93
CA ALA A 77 -6.63 -5.01 -13.23
C ALA A 77 -5.13 -5.36 -13.11
N THR A 78 -4.26 -4.49 -13.65
CA THR A 78 -2.81 -4.64 -13.56
C THR A 78 -2.32 -4.52 -12.11
N VAL A 79 -2.86 -3.58 -11.32
CA VAL A 79 -2.52 -3.44 -9.90
C VAL A 79 -2.84 -4.73 -9.14
N LYS A 80 -4.00 -5.33 -9.37
CA LYS A 80 -4.40 -6.61 -8.74
C LYS A 80 -3.50 -7.76 -9.15
N GLU A 81 -3.11 -7.84 -10.42
CA GLU A 81 -2.21 -8.87 -10.92
C GLU A 81 -0.81 -8.76 -10.28
N ILE A 82 -0.25 -7.55 -10.22
CA ILE A 82 1.03 -7.29 -9.56
C ILE A 82 0.93 -7.59 -8.07
N ALA A 83 -0.15 -7.21 -7.39
CA ALA A 83 -0.37 -7.49 -5.98
C ALA A 83 -0.37 -9.00 -5.69
N ALA A 84 -1.03 -9.80 -6.52
CA ALA A 84 -1.04 -11.25 -6.41
C ALA A 84 0.35 -11.86 -6.57
N LYS A 85 1.13 -11.39 -7.55
CA LYS A 85 2.54 -11.80 -7.74
C LYS A 85 3.40 -11.46 -6.52
N LEU A 86 3.30 -10.24 -6.01
CA LEU A 86 4.07 -9.79 -4.85
C LEU A 86 3.74 -10.57 -3.59
N LYS A 87 2.47 -10.88 -3.37
CA LYS A 87 2.03 -11.69 -2.23
C LYS A 87 2.68 -13.07 -2.26
N SER A 88 2.79 -13.70 -3.43
CA SER A 88 3.43 -15.00 -3.59
C SER A 88 4.95 -14.98 -3.39
N THR A 89 5.61 -13.85 -3.62
CA THR A 89 7.06 -13.68 -3.51
C THR A 89 7.52 -13.03 -2.20
N GLY A 90 6.59 -12.71 -1.28
CA GLY A 90 6.88 -12.12 0.02
C GLY A 90 7.20 -10.62 -0.03
N TYR A 91 6.60 -9.88 -0.94
CA TYR A 91 6.69 -8.41 -1.06
C TYR A 91 8.11 -7.86 -1.23
N ARG A 92 8.93 -8.51 -2.05
CA ARG A 92 10.28 -8.03 -2.35
C ARG A 92 10.23 -6.84 -3.31
N PHE A 93 10.99 -5.80 -3.02
CA PHE A 93 11.03 -4.58 -3.85
C PHE A 93 11.50 -4.85 -5.28
N GLY A 94 12.52 -5.71 -5.46
CA GLY A 94 13.00 -6.09 -6.79
C GLY A 94 11.93 -6.77 -7.65
N ASP A 95 11.10 -7.62 -7.04
CA ASP A 95 9.99 -8.28 -7.72
C ASP A 95 8.90 -7.27 -8.12
N LEU A 96 8.69 -6.21 -7.32
CA LEU A 96 7.79 -5.12 -7.66
C LEU A 96 8.26 -4.37 -8.91
N VAL A 97 9.52 -3.97 -8.96
CA VAL A 97 10.11 -3.29 -10.11
C VAL A 97 9.99 -4.16 -11.37
N LEU A 98 10.34 -5.43 -11.27
CA LEU A 98 10.26 -6.38 -12.39
C LEU A 98 8.81 -6.54 -12.87
N ALA A 99 7.86 -6.74 -11.96
CA ALA A 99 6.45 -6.90 -12.29
C ALA A 99 5.87 -5.66 -12.99
N ILE A 100 6.29 -4.46 -12.59
CA ILE A 100 5.87 -3.21 -13.24
C ILE A 100 6.45 -3.11 -14.65
N THR A 101 7.73 -3.40 -14.84
CA THR A 101 8.38 -3.32 -16.16
C THR A 101 7.85 -4.36 -17.14
N GLU A 102 7.35 -5.48 -16.68
CA GLU A 102 6.69 -6.53 -17.49
C GLU A 102 5.19 -6.26 -17.71
N SER A 103 4.59 -5.30 -17.00
CA SER A 103 3.17 -5.04 -17.07
C SER A 103 2.72 -4.48 -18.42
N TYR A 104 1.50 -4.83 -18.83
CA TYR A 104 0.93 -4.35 -20.09
C TYR A 104 0.92 -2.82 -20.24
N PRO A 105 0.50 -2.03 -19.24
CA PRO A 105 0.53 -0.56 -19.36
C PRO A 105 1.91 0.04 -19.53
N PHE A 106 2.95 -0.63 -19.02
CA PHE A 106 4.33 -0.17 -19.15
C PHE A 106 4.91 -0.51 -20.53
N THR A 107 4.61 -1.70 -21.06
CA THR A 107 5.15 -2.20 -22.33
C THR A 107 4.37 -1.68 -23.54
N MET A 108 3.09 -1.30 -23.38
CA MET A 108 2.20 -0.87 -24.44
C MET A 108 1.78 0.59 -24.25
N LYS A 109 2.09 1.44 -25.24
CA LYS A 109 1.63 2.83 -25.26
C LYS A 109 0.29 2.93 -25.97
N ARG A 110 -0.70 3.55 -25.31
CA ARG A 110 -1.94 3.91 -25.97
C ARG A 110 -1.69 5.05 -26.96
N LEU A 111 -2.04 4.85 -28.22
CA LEU A 111 -2.06 5.95 -29.18
C LEU A 111 -3.18 6.92 -28.77
N PRO A 112 -2.94 8.25 -28.81
CA PRO A 112 -4.01 9.21 -28.63
C PRO A 112 -5.07 8.96 -29.72
N PRO A 113 -6.36 9.21 -29.43
CA PRO A 113 -7.39 9.13 -30.45
C PRO A 113 -6.98 10.06 -31.61
N ALA A 114 -7.13 9.57 -32.84
CA ALA A 114 -6.88 10.38 -34.02
C ALA A 114 -7.72 11.66 -33.92
N SER A 115 -7.07 12.81 -34.07
CA SER A 115 -7.79 14.10 -34.11
C SER A 115 -8.83 14.05 -35.24
N PRO A 116 -10.11 14.33 -34.98
CA PRO A 116 -11.09 14.38 -36.04
C PRO A 116 -10.75 15.56 -36.95
N GLY A 117 -10.33 15.24 -38.16
CA GLY A 117 -10.46 16.10 -39.36
C GLY A 117 -9.56 17.33 -39.42
N GLN A 118 -8.38 17.18 -39.97
CA GLN A 118 -8.02 18.12 -41.04
C GLN A 118 -8.62 17.55 -42.31
N SER A 119 -9.81 18.00 -42.63
CA SER A 119 -10.32 17.95 -43.99
C SER A 119 -9.44 18.86 -44.81
N ASP A 120 -8.70 18.26 -45.76
CA ASP A 120 -8.00 18.96 -46.83
C ASP A 120 -9.03 19.82 -47.54
N GLU A 121 -8.98 21.14 -47.30
CA GLU A 121 -9.53 22.13 -48.21
C GLU A 121 -8.46 22.37 -49.32
N GLU A 122 -8.65 21.71 -50.42
CA GLU A 122 -8.21 22.23 -51.72
C GLU A 122 -9.29 23.14 -52.32
#